data_1b5b62e78e17145dd5dc9a6abc8c456c
#
_entry.id   1b5b62e78e17145dd5dc9a6abc8c456c
#
_cell.length_a   1.000
_cell.length_b   1.000
_cell.length_c   1.000
_cell.angle_alpha   90.00
_cell.angle_beta   90.00
_cell.angle_gamma   90.00
#
_symmetry.space_group_name_H-M   'P 1'
#
loop_
_entity.id
_entity.type
_entity.pdbx_description
1 polymer ?
#
loop_
_entity_poly.entity_id
_entity_poly.type
_entity_poly.pdbx_seq_one_letter_code
_entity_poly.pdbx_strand_id
1 'polypeptide(L)'
;MSRIGKLPIHVPAGVTVTIKDNVVTVKGPKGEMTQAVNPDINVTLEDGIIHLTRPTDEKNHRALHGLYRSLINNMVVGCSEGYKKELELVGVGYRVTNTGQLLDLSLGYTHNIYMQLPKEVKVETKAERNKNPLIILESADKQLLGQICAKIRSLRMPEPYKGKGIKFVGEEIRRKSGKSAGK
;
A
#
# COMPACT_ATOMS: atom_id res chain seq x y z
N MET A 1 23.17 14.93 2.38
CA MET A 1 23.03 13.82 3.38
C MET A 1 21.64 13.25 3.32
N SER A 2 21.45 11.91 3.41
CA SER A 2 20.10 11.32 3.49
C SER A 2 19.58 11.44 4.93
N ARG A 3 18.64 12.34 5.17
CA ARG A 3 18.01 12.50 6.50
C ARG A 3 17.26 11.24 6.91
N ILE A 4 16.55 10.61 5.96
CA ILE A 4 15.74 9.40 6.19
C ILE A 4 16.62 8.19 6.52
N GLY A 5 17.72 7.98 5.80
CA GLY A 5 18.59 6.82 5.99
C GLY A 5 19.23 6.75 7.40
N LYS A 6 19.49 7.89 8.01
CA LYS A 6 20.09 7.98 9.36
C LYS A 6 19.11 7.79 10.52
N LEU A 7 17.80 7.80 10.25
CA LEU A 7 16.81 7.62 11.31
C LEU A 7 16.81 6.16 11.77
N PRO A 8 16.93 5.88 13.07
CA PRO A 8 16.82 4.53 13.62
C PRO A 8 15.43 3.95 13.34
N ILE A 9 15.34 2.63 13.32
CA ILE A 9 14.07 1.91 13.21
C ILE A 9 13.86 1.17 14.53
N HIS A 10 12.87 1.59 15.28
CA HIS A 10 12.47 0.92 16.52
C HIS A 10 11.65 -0.32 16.19
N VAL A 11 12.03 -1.46 16.75
CA VAL A 11 11.28 -2.71 16.62
C VAL A 11 10.26 -2.77 17.75
N PRO A 12 8.94 -2.75 17.43
CA PRO A 12 7.91 -2.82 18.47
C PRO A 12 7.86 -4.20 19.14
N ALA A 13 7.33 -4.26 20.34
CA ALA A 13 7.12 -5.51 21.06
C ALA A 13 6.25 -6.49 20.23
N GLY A 14 6.67 -7.75 20.18
CA GLY A 14 5.99 -8.79 19.38
C GLY A 14 6.46 -8.93 17.93
N VAL A 15 7.44 -8.12 17.50
CA VAL A 15 8.11 -8.28 16.21
C VAL A 15 9.51 -8.81 16.42
N THR A 16 9.86 -9.87 15.70
CA THR A 16 11.21 -10.45 15.70
C THR A 16 11.91 -10.11 14.39
N VAL A 17 13.13 -9.61 14.49
CA VAL A 17 13.95 -9.29 13.32
C VAL A 17 15.19 -10.18 13.31
N THR A 18 15.44 -10.83 12.20
CA THR A 18 16.62 -11.68 11.99
C THR A 18 17.38 -11.18 10.76
N ILE A 19 18.69 -11.05 10.89
CA ILE A 19 19.57 -10.62 9.81
C ILE A 19 20.55 -11.75 9.54
N LYS A 20 20.51 -12.34 8.33
CA LYS A 20 21.43 -13.40 7.87
C LYS A 20 21.79 -13.16 6.42
N ASP A 21 23.06 -13.24 6.09
CA ASP A 21 23.57 -13.15 4.71
C ASP A 21 22.98 -11.99 3.88
N ASN A 22 22.93 -10.80 4.47
CA ASN A 22 22.32 -9.60 3.89
C ASN A 22 20.82 -9.74 3.58
N VAL A 23 20.13 -10.71 4.16
CA VAL A 23 18.68 -10.83 4.12
C VAL A 23 18.10 -10.47 5.48
N VAL A 24 17.25 -9.48 5.49
CA VAL A 24 16.49 -9.07 6.68
C VAL A 24 15.13 -9.77 6.66
N THR A 25 14.86 -10.56 7.68
CA THR A 25 13.56 -11.22 7.88
C THR A 25 12.88 -10.59 9.09
N VAL A 26 11.67 -10.12 8.88
CA VAL A 26 10.83 -9.53 9.93
C VAL A 26 9.60 -10.40 10.12
N LYS A 27 9.39 -10.89 11.33
CA LYS A 27 8.25 -11.72 11.70
C LYS A 27 7.44 -11.04 12.81
N GLY A 28 6.14 -10.91 12.60
CA GLY A 28 5.23 -10.27 13.54
C GLY A 28 3.83 -10.90 13.53
N PRO A 29 2.89 -10.35 14.29
CA PRO A 29 1.53 -10.89 14.42
C PRO A 29 0.73 -10.85 13.12
N LYS A 30 1.06 -9.95 12.19
CA LYS A 30 0.35 -9.80 10.91
C LYS A 30 0.95 -10.61 9.76
N GLY A 31 2.17 -11.14 9.94
CA GLY A 31 2.84 -11.94 8.91
C GLY A 31 4.35 -11.92 9.04
N GLU A 32 4.97 -12.51 8.03
CA GLU A 32 6.43 -12.58 7.89
C GLU A 32 6.84 -12.03 6.53
N MET A 33 7.87 -11.20 6.51
CA MET A 33 8.39 -10.60 5.30
C MET A 33 9.91 -10.70 5.27
N THR A 34 10.47 -10.86 4.07
CA THR A 34 11.90 -10.95 3.83
C THR A 34 12.34 -9.92 2.79
N GLN A 35 13.49 -9.31 3.00
CA GLN A 35 14.09 -8.35 2.07
C GLN A 35 15.58 -8.60 1.94
N ALA A 36 16.05 -8.87 0.73
CA ALA A 36 17.47 -8.89 0.43
C ALA A 36 17.99 -7.44 0.37
N VAL A 37 19.08 -7.19 1.06
CA VAL A 37 19.78 -5.90 1.12
C VAL A 37 21.05 -5.98 0.29
N ASN A 38 21.40 -4.90 -0.43
CA ASN A 38 22.64 -4.83 -1.18
C ASN A 38 23.84 -4.98 -0.21
N PRO A 39 24.88 -5.76 -0.58
CA PRO A 39 26.07 -5.98 0.25
C PRO A 39 26.78 -4.71 0.72
N ASP A 40 26.65 -3.62 -0.05
CA ASP A 40 27.26 -2.33 0.30
C ASP A 40 26.61 -1.66 1.52
N ILE A 41 25.42 -2.11 1.93
CA ILE A 41 24.70 -1.54 3.06
C ILE A 41 24.74 -2.49 4.24
N ASN A 42 25.38 -2.05 5.32
CA ASN A 42 25.39 -2.78 6.57
C ASN A 42 24.12 -2.51 7.38
N VAL A 43 23.51 -3.60 7.87
CA VAL A 43 22.34 -3.55 8.74
C VAL A 43 22.70 -4.20 10.07
N THR A 44 22.59 -3.45 11.17
CA THR A 44 22.84 -3.94 12.54
C THR A 44 21.57 -3.83 13.37
N LEU A 45 21.39 -4.77 14.28
CA LEU A 45 20.30 -4.78 15.27
C LEU A 45 20.93 -4.72 16.66
N GLU A 46 20.71 -3.62 17.37
CA GLU A 46 21.21 -3.39 18.73
C GLU A 46 20.05 -2.90 19.61
N ASP A 47 19.85 -3.52 20.74
CA ASP A 47 18.82 -3.14 21.74
C ASP A 47 17.41 -2.91 21.17
N GLY A 48 17.01 -3.71 20.17
CA GLY A 48 15.70 -3.56 19.51
C GLY A 48 15.61 -2.38 18.54
N ILE A 49 16.76 -1.81 18.17
CA ILE A 49 16.85 -0.72 17.20
C ILE A 49 17.67 -1.20 16.00
N ILE A 50 17.13 -1.00 14.81
CA ILE A 50 17.83 -1.33 13.57
C ILE A 50 18.54 -0.07 13.07
N HIS A 51 19.84 -0.18 12.86
CA HIS A 51 20.70 0.83 12.27
C HIS A 51 21.18 0.39 10.90
N LEU A 52 21.18 1.31 9.95
CA LEU A 52 21.76 1.10 8.63
C LEU A 52 22.97 2.01 8.47
N THR A 53 24.07 1.46 7.98
CA THR A 53 25.29 2.21 7.66
C THR A 53 25.69 2.00 6.22
N ARG A 54 26.39 2.97 5.66
CA ARG A 54 26.91 2.94 4.28
C ARG A 54 28.41 3.20 4.29
N PRO A 55 29.20 2.62 3.34
CA PRO A 55 30.65 2.77 3.31
C PRO A 55 31.09 4.16 2.85
N THR A 56 30.41 4.76 1.88
CA THR A 56 30.79 6.06 1.32
C THR A 56 29.60 7.00 1.13
N ASP A 57 29.89 8.29 0.85
CA ASP A 57 28.89 9.32 0.57
C ASP A 57 28.56 9.46 -0.92
N GLU A 58 28.91 8.47 -1.73
CA GLU A 58 28.56 8.43 -3.14
C GLU A 58 27.04 8.45 -3.38
N LYS A 59 26.64 8.93 -4.56
CA LYS A 59 25.25 9.09 -4.95
C LYS A 59 24.46 7.78 -4.82
N ASN A 60 25.05 6.67 -5.25
CA ASN A 60 24.43 5.34 -5.23
C ASN A 60 24.26 4.83 -3.79
N HIS A 61 25.29 4.90 -2.94
CA HIS A 61 25.20 4.46 -1.55
C HIS A 61 24.21 5.31 -0.74
N ARG A 62 24.12 6.61 -1.05
CA ARG A 62 23.10 7.49 -0.42
C ARG A 62 21.67 7.11 -0.82
N ALA A 63 21.46 6.73 -2.08
CA ALA A 63 20.16 6.29 -2.59
C ALA A 63 19.75 4.95 -1.95
N LEU A 64 20.65 3.95 -1.99
CA LEU A 64 20.43 2.62 -1.41
C LEU A 64 20.19 2.69 0.10
N HIS A 65 20.95 3.50 0.83
CA HIS A 65 20.78 3.71 2.26
C HIS A 65 19.36 4.20 2.62
N GLY A 66 18.83 5.19 1.91
CA GLY A 66 17.47 5.69 2.10
C GLY A 66 16.40 4.67 1.68
N LEU A 67 16.63 3.94 0.60
CA LEU A 67 15.74 2.91 0.08
C LEU A 67 15.56 1.77 1.08
N TYR A 68 16.65 1.12 1.48
CA TYR A 68 16.59 -0.04 2.39
C TYR A 68 16.08 0.33 3.78
N ARG A 69 16.44 1.51 4.27
CA ARG A 69 15.84 2.00 5.53
C ARG A 69 14.32 2.10 5.44
N SER A 70 13.80 2.63 4.34
CA SER A 70 12.35 2.77 4.14
C SER A 70 11.67 1.42 3.94
N LEU A 71 12.29 0.49 3.21
CA LEU A 71 11.76 -0.86 3.01
C LEU A 71 11.69 -1.63 4.32
N ILE A 72 12.77 -1.65 5.10
CA ILE A 72 12.82 -2.35 6.39
C ILE A 72 11.82 -1.73 7.37
N ASN A 73 11.72 -0.40 7.43
CA ASN A 73 10.71 0.26 8.25
C ASN A 73 9.28 -0.12 7.84
N ASN A 74 9.00 -0.20 6.53
CA ASN A 74 7.69 -0.63 6.05
C ASN A 74 7.41 -2.10 6.44
N MET A 75 8.42 -2.98 6.45
CA MET A 75 8.26 -4.37 6.90
C MET A 75 7.94 -4.44 8.39
N VAL A 76 8.67 -3.68 9.22
CA VAL A 76 8.44 -3.64 10.68
C VAL A 76 7.02 -3.16 11.00
N VAL A 77 6.59 -2.04 10.41
CA VAL A 77 5.22 -1.52 10.59
C VAL A 77 4.18 -2.48 10.00
N GLY A 78 4.45 -3.07 8.84
CA GLY A 78 3.52 -3.99 8.19
C GLY A 78 3.31 -5.29 8.97
N CYS A 79 4.39 -5.87 9.51
CA CYS A 79 4.30 -7.09 10.33
C CYS A 79 3.72 -6.84 11.74
N SER A 80 3.80 -5.61 12.27
CA SER A 80 3.24 -5.24 13.57
C SER A 80 1.76 -4.84 13.47
N GLU A 81 1.48 -3.71 12.84
CA GLU A 81 0.15 -3.09 12.76
C GLU A 81 -0.60 -3.51 11.50
N GLY A 82 0.14 -3.74 10.41
CA GLY A 82 -0.40 -3.92 9.07
C GLY A 82 -0.74 -2.60 8.38
N TYR A 83 -1.02 -2.69 7.09
CA TYR A 83 -1.48 -1.57 6.30
C TYR A 83 -2.92 -1.77 5.88
N LYS A 84 -3.71 -0.70 5.99
CA LYS A 84 -5.10 -0.65 5.57
C LYS A 84 -5.29 0.46 4.53
N LYS A 85 -6.04 0.17 3.47
CA LYS A 85 -6.47 1.14 2.46
C LYS A 85 -7.93 0.94 2.15
N GLU A 86 -8.63 2.04 1.96
CA GLU A 86 -10.04 2.05 1.65
C GLU A 86 -10.28 2.77 0.32
N LEU A 87 -11.04 2.13 -0.56
CA LEU A 87 -11.43 2.65 -1.85
C LEU A 87 -12.95 2.84 -1.88
N GLU A 88 -13.39 3.96 -2.41
CA GLU A 88 -14.79 4.34 -2.54
C GLU A 88 -15.18 4.32 -4.02
N LEU A 89 -16.32 3.67 -4.33
CA LEU A 89 -16.88 3.59 -5.67
C LEU A 89 -17.96 4.66 -5.83
N VAL A 90 -17.66 5.73 -6.55
CA VAL A 90 -18.59 6.84 -6.77
C VAL A 90 -19.27 6.68 -8.13
N GLY A 91 -20.56 6.42 -8.14
CA GLY A 91 -21.33 6.31 -9.39
C GLY A 91 -22.68 5.64 -9.20
N VAL A 92 -23.68 6.08 -9.96
CA VAL A 92 -25.00 5.45 -9.96
C VAL A 92 -24.91 4.04 -10.54
N GLY A 93 -25.41 3.06 -9.80
CA GLY A 93 -25.39 1.66 -10.21
C GLY A 93 -24.04 0.95 -10.00
N TYR A 94 -23.03 1.60 -9.42
CA TYR A 94 -21.79 0.92 -9.06
C TYR A 94 -22.03 0.00 -7.88
N ARG A 95 -21.52 -1.23 -8.01
CA ARG A 95 -21.64 -2.26 -6.99
C ARG A 95 -20.33 -2.98 -6.82
N VAL A 96 -20.09 -3.47 -5.62
CA VAL A 96 -18.95 -4.34 -5.33
C VAL A 96 -19.41 -5.43 -4.37
N THR A 97 -18.99 -6.64 -4.66
CA THR A 97 -19.13 -7.80 -3.77
C THR A 97 -17.84 -8.60 -3.77
N ASN A 98 -17.59 -9.31 -2.71
CA ASN A 98 -16.46 -10.24 -2.67
C ASN A 98 -16.93 -11.63 -2.23
N THR A 99 -16.36 -12.66 -2.87
CA THR A 99 -16.51 -14.06 -2.47
C THR A 99 -15.12 -14.61 -2.19
N GLY A 100 -14.75 -14.59 -0.90
CA GLY A 100 -13.37 -14.87 -0.51
C GLY A 100 -12.41 -13.86 -1.12
N GLN A 101 -11.46 -14.33 -1.92
CA GLN A 101 -10.46 -13.50 -2.61
C GLN A 101 -10.88 -13.03 -4.00
N LEU A 102 -12.05 -13.42 -4.47
CA LEU A 102 -12.59 -12.95 -5.74
C LEU A 102 -13.43 -11.69 -5.52
N LEU A 103 -13.03 -10.60 -6.14
CA LEU A 103 -13.71 -9.31 -6.13
C LEU A 103 -14.54 -9.18 -7.41
N ASP A 104 -15.84 -8.97 -7.29
CA ASP A 104 -16.78 -8.70 -8.38
C ASP A 104 -17.15 -7.22 -8.38
N LEU A 105 -16.89 -6.55 -9.49
CA LEU A 105 -17.03 -5.10 -9.65
C LEU A 105 -17.98 -4.78 -10.81
N SER A 106 -19.09 -4.13 -10.51
CA SER A 106 -19.97 -3.51 -11.50
C SER A 106 -19.70 -2.01 -11.57
N LEU A 107 -19.05 -1.56 -12.64
CA LEU A 107 -18.51 -0.19 -12.76
C LEU A 107 -19.16 0.60 -13.93
N GLY A 108 -20.41 0.23 -14.30
CA GLY A 108 -21.12 0.89 -15.40
C GLY A 108 -20.61 0.50 -16.79
N TYR A 109 -19.94 -0.66 -16.91
CA TYR A 109 -19.69 -1.36 -18.16
C TYR A 109 -20.83 -2.35 -18.45
N THR A 110 -20.87 -2.89 -19.66
CA THR A 110 -21.84 -3.92 -20.07
C THR A 110 -21.62 -5.27 -19.38
N HIS A 111 -20.45 -5.49 -18.80
CA HIS A 111 -20.05 -6.71 -18.10
C HIS A 111 -19.45 -6.37 -16.73
N ASN A 112 -19.52 -7.31 -15.81
CA ASN A 112 -18.83 -7.22 -14.54
C ASN A 112 -17.34 -7.51 -14.71
N ILE A 113 -16.52 -6.92 -13.86
CA ILE A 113 -15.09 -7.16 -13.81
C ILE A 113 -14.78 -8.04 -12.60
N TYR A 114 -14.16 -9.17 -12.85
CA TYR A 114 -13.73 -10.10 -11.82
C TYR A 114 -12.23 -9.96 -11.60
N MET A 115 -11.82 -9.79 -10.35
CA MET A 115 -10.41 -9.67 -10.00
C MET A 115 -10.07 -10.61 -8.84
N GLN A 116 -9.19 -11.57 -9.12
CA GLN A 116 -8.64 -12.45 -8.09
C GLN A 116 -7.54 -11.72 -7.34
N LEU A 117 -7.66 -11.64 -6.02
CA LEU A 117 -6.67 -11.04 -5.14
C LEU A 117 -5.72 -12.10 -4.57
N PRO A 118 -4.43 -11.78 -4.35
CA PRO A 118 -3.50 -12.69 -3.68
C PRO A 118 -3.89 -12.91 -2.22
N LYS A 119 -3.49 -14.06 -1.68
CA LYS A 119 -3.87 -14.49 -0.32
C LYS A 119 -3.32 -13.58 0.79
N GLU A 120 -2.24 -12.86 0.52
CA GLU A 120 -1.58 -11.93 1.44
C GLU A 120 -2.39 -10.65 1.68
N VAL A 121 -3.41 -10.41 0.85
CA VAL A 121 -4.28 -9.23 0.97
C VAL A 121 -5.67 -9.66 1.40
N LYS A 122 -6.08 -9.22 2.58
CA LYS A 122 -7.46 -9.39 3.04
C LYS A 122 -8.34 -8.34 2.37
N VAL A 123 -9.51 -8.76 1.91
CA VAL A 123 -10.50 -7.89 1.28
C VAL A 123 -11.83 -8.00 1.99
N GLU A 124 -12.42 -6.84 2.27
CA GLU A 124 -13.78 -6.71 2.75
C GLU A 124 -14.51 -5.69 1.90
N THR A 125 -15.78 -5.94 1.62
CA THR A 125 -16.64 -5.00 0.91
C THR A 125 -17.78 -4.55 1.81
N LYS A 126 -18.07 -3.24 1.80
CA LYS A 126 -19.21 -2.67 2.52
C LYS A 126 -20.10 -1.92 1.54
N ALA A 127 -21.37 -2.31 1.50
CA ALA A 127 -22.40 -1.64 0.72
C ALA A 127 -23.55 -1.27 1.65
N GLU A 128 -23.59 -0.01 2.07
CA GLU A 128 -24.68 0.53 2.89
C GLU A 128 -25.69 1.29 2.02
N ARG A 129 -26.96 1.26 2.41
CA ARG A 129 -28.00 1.99 1.70
C ARG A 129 -27.71 3.50 1.77
N ASN A 130 -27.79 4.19 0.64
CA ASN A 130 -27.53 5.63 0.48
C ASN A 130 -26.05 6.06 0.70
N LYS A 131 -25.10 5.13 0.78
CA LYS A 131 -23.68 5.44 0.78
C LYS A 131 -22.99 4.79 -0.40
N ASN A 132 -21.85 5.34 -0.79
CA ASN A 132 -21.05 4.74 -1.83
C ASN A 132 -20.44 3.41 -1.35
N PRO A 133 -20.42 2.37 -2.18
CA PRO A 133 -19.77 1.12 -1.83
C PRO A 133 -18.28 1.32 -1.53
N LEU A 134 -17.79 0.60 -0.52
CA LEU A 134 -16.40 0.67 -0.06
C LEU A 134 -15.71 -0.68 -0.24
N ILE A 135 -14.46 -0.63 -0.66
CA ILE A 135 -13.52 -1.77 -0.65
C ILE A 135 -12.47 -1.48 0.39
N ILE A 136 -12.36 -2.36 1.36
CA ILE A 136 -11.37 -2.30 2.42
C ILE A 136 -10.32 -3.36 2.14
N LEU A 137 -9.07 -2.96 2.04
CA LEU A 137 -7.95 -3.84 1.76
C LEU A 137 -6.92 -3.74 2.88
N GLU A 138 -6.47 -4.89 3.40
CA GLU A 138 -5.47 -4.97 4.45
C GLU A 138 -4.36 -5.94 4.06
N SER A 139 -3.11 -5.59 4.31
CA SER A 139 -1.94 -6.44 4.10
C SER A 139 -0.77 -6.02 5.00
N ALA A 140 0.13 -6.95 5.27
CA ALA A 140 1.44 -6.66 5.85
C ALA A 140 2.37 -5.97 4.82
N ASP A 141 2.23 -6.31 3.54
CA ASP A 141 3.04 -5.73 2.47
C ASP A 141 2.41 -4.44 1.92
N LYS A 142 3.06 -3.31 2.21
CA LYS A 142 2.67 -1.99 1.72
C LYS A 142 2.74 -1.87 0.20
N GLN A 143 3.74 -2.49 -0.42
CA GLN A 143 3.97 -2.41 -1.86
C GLN A 143 2.87 -3.17 -2.60
N LEU A 144 2.63 -4.41 -2.22
CA LEU A 144 1.58 -5.25 -2.80
C LEU A 144 0.20 -4.60 -2.63
N LEU A 145 -0.11 -4.10 -1.43
CA LEU A 145 -1.35 -3.38 -1.16
C LEU A 145 -1.50 -2.15 -2.07
N GLY A 146 -0.43 -1.36 -2.22
CA GLY A 146 -0.42 -0.19 -3.10
C GLY A 146 -0.65 -0.53 -4.57
N GLN A 147 -0.02 -1.60 -5.07
CA GLN A 147 -0.20 -2.08 -6.44
C GLN A 147 -1.64 -2.53 -6.71
N ILE A 148 -2.23 -3.28 -5.78
CA ILE A 148 -3.61 -3.74 -5.89
C ILE A 148 -4.58 -2.57 -5.87
N CYS A 149 -4.43 -1.62 -4.95
CA CYS A 149 -5.25 -0.41 -4.92
C CYS A 149 -5.14 0.39 -6.23
N ALA A 150 -3.93 0.55 -6.76
CA ALA A 150 -3.71 1.24 -8.03
C ALA A 150 -4.36 0.50 -9.20
N LYS A 151 -4.29 -0.85 -9.23
CA LYS A 151 -4.95 -1.66 -10.24
C LYS A 151 -6.46 -1.53 -10.18
N ILE A 152 -7.07 -1.64 -9.00
CA ILE A 152 -8.52 -1.47 -8.82
C ILE A 152 -8.94 -0.06 -9.27
N ARG A 153 -8.21 0.97 -8.84
CA ARG A 153 -8.50 2.35 -9.25
C ARG A 153 -8.37 2.56 -10.75
N SER A 154 -7.45 1.88 -11.43
CA SER A 154 -7.26 1.97 -12.88
C SER A 154 -8.41 1.38 -13.69
N LEU A 155 -9.23 0.48 -13.13
CA LEU A 155 -10.39 -0.11 -13.80
C LEU A 155 -11.43 0.96 -14.16
N ARG A 156 -11.59 1.96 -13.31
CA ARG A 156 -12.43 3.14 -13.57
C ARG A 156 -11.88 4.34 -12.81
N MET A 157 -10.99 5.09 -13.46
CA MET A 157 -10.40 6.29 -12.86
C MET A 157 -11.46 7.36 -12.57
N PRO A 158 -11.31 8.15 -11.50
CA PRO A 158 -12.27 9.19 -11.17
C PRO A 158 -12.30 10.27 -12.26
N GLU A 159 -13.48 10.60 -12.71
CA GLU A 159 -13.74 11.61 -13.73
C GLU A 159 -13.62 13.02 -13.12
N PRO A 160 -13.04 14.01 -13.84
CA PRO A 160 -12.84 15.34 -13.30
C PRO A 160 -14.11 16.21 -13.25
N TYR A 161 -15.21 15.83 -13.86
CA TYR A 161 -16.44 16.64 -13.90
C TYR A 161 -17.42 16.32 -12.76
N LYS A 162 -17.93 15.09 -12.73
CA LYS A 162 -18.87 14.63 -11.69
C LYS A 162 -18.19 13.79 -10.61
N GLY A 163 -16.92 13.41 -10.80
CA GLY A 163 -16.15 12.60 -9.86
C GLY A 163 -16.54 11.12 -9.84
N LYS A 164 -17.21 10.62 -10.90
CA LYS A 164 -17.53 9.19 -11.02
C LYS A 164 -16.27 8.37 -11.21
N GLY A 165 -16.15 7.27 -10.51
CA GLY A 165 -15.01 6.38 -10.59
C GLY A 165 -14.64 5.81 -9.24
N ILE A 166 -13.48 5.17 -9.17
CA ILE A 166 -12.91 4.61 -7.95
C ILE A 166 -11.85 5.56 -7.42
N LYS A 167 -12.01 6.03 -6.21
CA LYS A 167 -11.05 6.91 -5.52
C LYS A 167 -10.70 6.36 -4.14
N PHE A 168 -9.64 6.85 -3.53
CA PHE A 168 -9.37 6.60 -2.12
C PHE A 168 -10.38 7.36 -1.24
N VAL A 169 -10.70 6.80 -0.09
CA VAL A 169 -11.50 7.52 0.91
C VAL A 169 -10.73 8.75 1.37
N GLY A 170 -11.40 9.92 1.36
CA GLY A 170 -10.75 11.20 1.68
C GLY A 170 -9.97 11.84 0.52
N GLU A 171 -9.89 11.21 -0.66
CA GLU A 171 -9.26 11.81 -1.84
C GLU A 171 -10.16 12.92 -2.44
N GLU A 172 -9.63 14.14 -2.50
CA GLU A 172 -10.29 15.25 -3.16
C GLU A 172 -9.92 15.28 -4.64
N ILE A 173 -10.91 15.14 -5.51
CA ILE A 173 -10.72 15.20 -6.96
C ILE A 173 -10.89 16.67 -7.41
N ARG A 174 -9.84 17.23 -8.03
CA ARG A 174 -9.92 18.56 -8.64
C ARG A 174 -10.96 18.55 -9.77
N ARG A 175 -12.11 19.16 -9.52
CA ARG A 175 -13.19 19.23 -10.50
C ARG A 175 -12.94 20.34 -11.51
N LYS A 176 -13.33 20.06 -12.76
CA LYS A 176 -13.37 21.03 -13.84
C LYS A 176 -14.83 21.44 -14.11
N SER A 177 -15.06 22.72 -14.43
CA SER A 177 -16.34 23.15 -14.97
C SER A 177 -16.52 22.58 -16.38
N GLY A 178 -17.68 22.03 -16.68
CA GLY A 178 -18.04 21.63 -18.05
C GLY A 178 -18.14 22.83 -18.97
N LYS A 179 -18.32 22.59 -20.27
CA LYS A 179 -18.67 23.67 -21.21
C LYS A 179 -20.01 24.25 -20.79
N SER A 180 -20.03 25.49 -20.38
CA SER A 180 -21.30 26.26 -20.31
C SER A 180 -21.72 26.56 -21.74
N ALA A 181 -22.99 26.27 -22.07
CA ALA A 181 -23.57 26.80 -23.31
C ALA A 181 -23.44 28.33 -23.24
N GLY A 182 -22.52 28.88 -24.03
CA GLY A 182 -22.45 30.34 -24.19
C GLY A 182 -23.80 30.84 -24.70
N LYS A 183 -24.34 31.85 -24.03
CA LYS A 183 -25.36 32.73 -24.62
C LYS A 183 -24.72 33.56 -25.72
#